data_e832f74541d320b365bd5f87892d5a90
#
_entry.id   e832f74541d320b365bd5f87892d5a90
#
_cell.length_a   1.000
_cell.length_b   1.000
_cell.length_c   1.000
_cell.angle_alpha   90.00
_cell.angle_beta   90.00
_cell.angle_gamma   90.00
#
_symmetry.space_group_name_H-M   'P 1'
#
loop_
_entity.id
_entity.type
_entity.pdbx_description
1 polymer ?
#
loop_
_entity_poly.entity_id
_entity_poly.type
_entity_poly.pdbx_seq_one_letter_code
_entity_poly.pdbx_strand_id
1 'polypeptide(L)'
;DPDYNVGMKYNGKSYTKSFAEYIDWYIELAKESLRVLKPDGNMFFINYPKQNAYLRVKFLDEHCYNVFDYVWVYNTNVGHSPKKFTTAHRSILHCTKSKENKWYKEQVAEPYKNPTDKRIKQNIANGSCGRMPYSWLYYDLVKNVSKDKTMHSCQIPKKLVEKLILASTQPNDTILIHFGGSGGEIIQAKELGRNFISAELDSKYVDLINDRLNNNGQIGEQFKLKFNKQSEL
;
A
#
# COMPACT_ATOMS: atom_id res chain seq x y z
N ASP A 1 -4.12 -1.68 3.61
CA ASP A 1 -3.44 -2.98 3.48
C ASP A 1 -3.83 -3.90 4.64
N PRO A 2 -4.99 -4.58 4.60
CA PRO A 2 -5.41 -5.52 5.63
C PRO A 2 -4.71 -6.88 5.49
N ASP A 3 -4.96 -7.79 6.45
CA ASP A 3 -4.69 -9.21 6.22
C ASP A 3 -5.38 -9.70 4.95
N TYR A 4 -4.67 -10.44 4.10
CA TYR A 4 -5.17 -10.86 2.79
C TYR A 4 -6.02 -12.13 2.82
N ASN A 5 -6.25 -12.71 4.00
CA ASN A 5 -6.99 -13.97 4.19
C ASN A 5 -6.39 -15.17 3.44
N VAL A 6 -5.07 -15.27 3.41
CA VAL A 6 -4.32 -16.32 2.70
C VAL A 6 -3.59 -17.27 3.66
N GLY A 7 -3.99 -17.32 4.94
CA GLY A 7 -3.39 -18.18 5.96
C GLY A 7 -2.05 -17.67 6.50
N MET A 8 -1.71 -16.43 6.26
CA MET A 8 -0.51 -15.82 6.84
C MET A 8 -0.64 -15.76 8.37
N LYS A 9 0.46 -16.03 9.06
CA LYS A 9 0.53 -15.88 10.52
C LYS A 9 1.25 -14.59 10.89
N TYR A 10 0.65 -13.80 11.76
CA TYR A 10 1.20 -12.58 12.33
C TYR A 10 1.50 -12.81 13.80
N ASN A 11 2.77 -12.78 14.18
CA ASN A 11 3.23 -13.12 15.53
C ASN A 11 2.64 -14.47 16.05
N GLY A 12 2.58 -15.49 15.18
CA GLY A 12 2.03 -16.81 15.49
C GLY A 12 0.50 -16.92 15.43
N LYS A 13 -0.24 -15.82 15.33
CA LYS A 13 -1.72 -15.80 15.23
C LYS A 13 -2.18 -15.80 13.78
N SER A 14 -3.25 -16.52 13.48
CA SER A 14 -3.93 -16.49 12.20
C SER A 14 -5.29 -15.80 12.35
N TYR A 15 -5.61 -14.93 11.42
CA TYR A 15 -6.90 -14.22 11.33
C TYR A 15 -7.74 -14.69 10.15
N THR A 16 -7.38 -15.83 9.56
CA THR A 16 -8.06 -16.39 8.39
C THR A 16 -9.52 -16.73 8.72
N LYS A 17 -10.41 -16.29 7.85
CA LYS A 17 -11.86 -16.49 7.88
C LYS A 17 -12.29 -17.30 6.66
N SER A 18 -13.54 -17.78 6.62
CA SER A 18 -14.13 -18.18 5.35
C SER A 18 -14.11 -16.99 4.37
N PHE A 19 -14.10 -17.27 3.06
CA PHE A 19 -14.03 -16.20 2.08
C PHE A 19 -15.23 -15.24 2.15
N ALA A 20 -16.42 -15.77 2.44
CA ALA A 20 -17.64 -14.97 2.59
C ALA A 20 -17.54 -14.02 3.80
N GLU A 21 -17.22 -14.54 4.97
CA GLU A 21 -17.02 -13.75 6.20
C GLU A 21 -15.93 -12.69 6.05
N TYR A 22 -14.85 -13.03 5.31
CA TYR A 22 -13.80 -12.06 5.02
C TYR A 22 -14.30 -10.92 4.16
N ILE A 23 -15.08 -11.20 3.11
CA ILE A 23 -15.61 -10.16 2.22
C ILE A 23 -16.63 -9.29 2.96
N ASP A 24 -17.49 -9.87 3.80
CA ASP A 24 -18.43 -9.10 4.61
C ASP A 24 -17.71 -8.15 5.57
N TRP A 25 -16.69 -8.63 6.26
CA TRP A 25 -15.82 -7.80 7.09
C TRP A 25 -15.09 -6.71 6.27
N TYR A 26 -14.60 -7.04 5.07
CA TYR A 26 -13.88 -6.12 4.21
C TYR A 26 -14.79 -5.00 3.69
N ILE A 27 -16.06 -5.31 3.45
CA ILE A 27 -17.10 -4.33 3.11
C ILE A 27 -17.36 -3.38 4.30
N GLU A 28 -17.51 -3.91 5.52
CA GLU A 28 -17.70 -3.08 6.71
C GLU A 28 -16.51 -2.12 6.94
N LEU A 29 -15.28 -2.61 6.76
CA LEU A 29 -14.08 -1.77 6.79
C LEU A 29 -14.14 -0.65 5.73
N ALA A 30 -14.57 -0.97 4.51
CA ALA A 30 -14.70 0.00 3.43
C ALA A 30 -15.80 1.04 3.72
N LYS A 31 -16.94 0.64 4.27
CA LYS A 31 -18.03 1.55 4.72
C LYS A 31 -17.51 2.57 5.72
N GLU A 32 -16.84 2.12 6.77
CA GLU A 32 -16.29 3.01 7.81
C GLU A 32 -15.20 3.91 7.26
N SER A 33 -14.33 3.37 6.39
CA SER A 33 -13.32 4.18 5.71
C SER A 33 -13.93 5.29 4.85
N LEU A 34 -14.97 4.95 4.07
CA LEU A 34 -15.69 5.91 3.25
C LEU A 34 -16.44 6.93 4.10
N ARG A 35 -17.02 6.51 5.25
CA ARG A 35 -17.73 7.41 6.18
C ARG A 35 -16.82 8.54 6.67
N VAL A 36 -15.59 8.22 7.09
CA VAL A 36 -14.64 9.19 7.64
C VAL A 36 -13.81 9.92 6.59
N LEU A 37 -13.80 9.46 5.35
CA LEU A 37 -13.09 10.09 4.27
C LEU A 37 -13.66 11.49 3.99
N LYS A 38 -12.78 12.49 3.84
CA LYS A 38 -13.18 13.83 3.41
C LYS A 38 -13.72 13.80 1.98
N PRO A 39 -14.59 14.75 1.57
CA PRO A 39 -15.09 14.82 0.20
C PRO A 39 -13.99 14.89 -0.87
N ASP A 40 -12.89 15.56 -0.56
CA ASP A 40 -11.71 15.73 -1.44
C ASP A 40 -10.61 14.67 -1.21
N GLY A 41 -10.87 13.68 -0.33
CA GLY A 41 -9.91 12.65 0.06
C GLY A 41 -9.80 11.50 -0.95
N ASN A 42 -8.76 10.72 -0.76
CA ASN A 42 -8.48 9.50 -1.53
C ASN A 42 -8.37 8.31 -0.57
N MET A 43 -8.83 7.14 -1.02
CA MET A 43 -8.79 5.91 -0.25
C MET A 43 -8.17 4.79 -1.11
N PHE A 44 -7.26 4.02 -0.53
CA PHE A 44 -6.57 2.92 -1.22
C PHE A 44 -6.78 1.60 -0.49
N PHE A 45 -7.12 0.55 -1.24
CA PHE A 45 -7.18 -0.83 -0.75
C PHE A 45 -6.17 -1.68 -1.49
N ILE A 46 -5.20 -2.23 -0.77
CA ILE A 46 -4.19 -3.13 -1.34
C ILE A 46 -4.54 -4.56 -0.92
N ASN A 47 -4.73 -5.44 -1.92
CA ASN A 47 -5.08 -6.83 -1.64
C ASN A 47 -4.77 -7.72 -2.85
N TYR A 48 -5.04 -9.01 -2.75
CA TYR A 48 -5.08 -9.88 -3.92
C TYR A 48 -6.24 -9.51 -4.86
N PRO A 49 -6.10 -9.74 -6.17
CA PRO A 49 -7.13 -9.38 -7.16
C PRO A 49 -8.52 -9.92 -6.84
N LYS A 50 -8.60 -11.17 -6.34
CA LYS A 50 -9.89 -11.79 -6.01
C LYS A 50 -10.62 -11.03 -4.91
N GLN A 51 -9.97 -10.70 -3.80
CA GLN A 51 -10.56 -9.98 -2.67
C GLN A 51 -11.02 -8.58 -3.10
N ASN A 52 -10.16 -7.86 -3.81
CA ASN A 52 -10.49 -6.53 -4.32
C ASN A 52 -11.61 -6.55 -5.37
N ALA A 53 -11.66 -7.54 -6.26
CA ALA A 53 -12.76 -7.67 -7.22
C ALA A 53 -14.12 -7.83 -6.51
N TYR A 54 -14.18 -8.65 -5.46
CA TYR A 54 -15.43 -8.83 -4.69
C TYR A 54 -15.80 -7.56 -3.91
N LEU A 55 -14.84 -6.91 -3.26
CA LEU A 55 -15.10 -5.63 -2.59
C LEU A 55 -15.61 -4.57 -3.55
N ARG A 56 -14.97 -4.46 -4.72
CA ARG A 56 -15.33 -3.51 -5.75
C ARG A 56 -16.77 -3.71 -6.22
N VAL A 57 -17.10 -4.91 -6.70
CA VAL A 57 -18.42 -5.20 -7.29
C VAL A 57 -19.55 -5.18 -6.26
N LYS A 58 -19.29 -5.66 -5.04
CA LYS A 58 -20.33 -5.72 -4.00
C LYS A 58 -20.56 -4.41 -3.27
N PHE A 59 -19.62 -3.46 -3.34
CA PHE A 59 -19.76 -2.24 -2.53
C PHE A 59 -19.21 -0.99 -3.22
N LEU A 60 -17.94 -0.98 -3.66
CA LEU A 60 -17.29 0.27 -4.02
C LEU A 60 -17.87 0.92 -5.28
N ASP A 61 -18.20 0.15 -6.32
CA ASP A 61 -18.76 0.67 -7.59
C ASP A 61 -20.12 1.37 -7.38
N GLU A 62 -20.87 1.01 -6.33
CA GLU A 62 -22.15 1.64 -6.00
C GLU A 62 -21.99 2.88 -5.09
N HIS A 63 -20.98 2.89 -4.20
CA HIS A 63 -20.87 3.86 -3.12
C HIS A 63 -19.77 4.90 -3.28
N CYS A 64 -18.81 4.68 -4.19
CA CYS A 64 -17.75 5.63 -4.50
C CYS A 64 -18.03 6.38 -5.79
N TYR A 65 -17.57 7.63 -5.88
CA TYR A 65 -17.67 8.40 -7.12
C TYR A 65 -16.83 7.79 -8.25
N ASN A 66 -15.58 7.39 -7.95
CA ASN A 66 -14.72 6.64 -8.86
C ASN A 66 -14.04 5.49 -8.12
N VAL A 67 -13.78 4.40 -8.85
CA VAL A 67 -12.93 3.29 -8.42
C VAL A 67 -11.95 2.98 -9.54
N PHE A 68 -10.69 3.33 -9.34
CA PHE A 68 -9.59 3.00 -10.25
C PHE A 68 -8.88 1.74 -9.76
N ASP A 69 -8.44 0.89 -10.70
CA ASP A 69 -7.66 -0.31 -10.39
C ASP A 69 -6.22 -0.14 -10.87
N TYR A 70 -5.28 -0.19 -9.94
CA TYR A 70 -3.85 -0.19 -10.21
C TYR A 70 -3.27 -1.55 -9.86
N VAL A 71 -2.20 -1.90 -10.52
CA VAL A 71 -1.54 -3.20 -10.31
C VAL A 71 -0.14 -2.95 -9.74
N TRP A 72 0.09 -3.43 -8.53
CA TRP A 72 1.45 -3.51 -7.99
C TRP A 72 2.10 -4.82 -8.45
N VAL A 73 3.11 -4.71 -9.31
CA VAL A 73 3.85 -5.83 -9.90
C VAL A 73 5.20 -5.97 -9.20
N TYR A 74 5.63 -7.21 -9.00
CA TYR A 74 6.94 -7.56 -8.45
C TYR A 74 7.49 -8.81 -9.14
N ASN A 75 8.83 -9.00 -9.11
CA ASN A 75 9.50 -10.07 -9.85
C ASN A 75 9.75 -11.36 -9.05
N THR A 76 9.33 -11.39 -7.79
CA THR A 76 9.57 -12.53 -6.91
C THR A 76 8.30 -12.95 -6.21
N ASN A 77 8.04 -14.25 -6.20
CA ASN A 77 7.04 -14.85 -5.34
C ASN A 77 7.46 -16.29 -4.98
N VAL A 78 6.99 -16.76 -3.83
CA VAL A 78 7.00 -18.16 -3.45
C VAL A 78 5.64 -18.77 -3.79
N GLY A 79 5.58 -20.04 -4.17
CA GLY A 79 4.32 -20.70 -4.52
C GLY A 79 4.19 -21.02 -6.00
N HIS A 80 5.24 -21.64 -6.54
CA HIS A 80 5.22 -22.18 -7.89
C HIS A 80 4.16 -23.27 -8.05
N SER A 81 3.51 -23.28 -9.18
CA SER A 81 2.58 -24.33 -9.59
C SER A 81 2.89 -24.75 -11.01
N PRO A 82 2.97 -26.06 -11.33
CA PRO A 82 3.17 -26.53 -12.69
C PRO A 82 1.96 -26.33 -13.59
N LYS A 83 0.80 -25.91 -13.01
CA LYS A 83 -0.49 -25.79 -13.74
C LYS A 83 -0.94 -24.36 -13.96
N LYS A 84 -0.21 -23.35 -13.51
CA LYS A 84 -0.54 -21.93 -13.70
C LYS A 84 0.68 -21.05 -13.57
N PHE A 85 0.60 -19.84 -14.11
CA PHE A 85 1.61 -18.82 -13.88
C PHE A 85 1.67 -18.43 -12.41
N THR A 86 2.88 -18.15 -11.91
CA THR A 86 3.09 -17.66 -10.56
C THR A 86 2.51 -16.27 -10.39
N THR A 87 1.65 -16.08 -9.39
CA THR A 87 1.09 -14.76 -9.09
C THR A 87 2.18 -13.82 -8.61
N ALA A 88 2.43 -12.74 -9.33
CA ALA A 88 3.47 -11.76 -9.04
C ALA A 88 2.92 -10.33 -9.03
N HIS A 89 1.70 -10.16 -8.49
CA HIS A 89 1.07 -8.85 -8.38
C HIS A 89 0.04 -8.77 -7.25
N ARG A 90 -0.31 -7.54 -6.88
CA ARG A 90 -1.45 -7.17 -6.03
C ARG A 90 -2.30 -6.15 -6.78
N SER A 91 -3.60 -6.13 -6.48
CA SER A 91 -4.50 -5.05 -6.89
C SER A 91 -4.47 -3.92 -5.86
N ILE A 92 -4.52 -2.69 -6.34
CA ILE A 92 -4.67 -1.48 -5.53
C ILE A 92 -5.90 -0.76 -6.05
N LEU A 93 -7.01 -0.83 -5.31
CA LEU A 93 -8.18 -0.03 -5.62
C LEU A 93 -7.99 1.38 -5.06
N HIS A 94 -8.07 2.37 -5.93
CA HIS A 94 -8.09 3.79 -5.57
C HIS A 94 -9.52 4.30 -5.69
N CYS A 95 -10.08 4.72 -4.57
CA CYS A 95 -11.47 5.16 -4.47
C CYS A 95 -11.55 6.64 -4.11
N THR A 96 -12.50 7.36 -4.71
CA THR A 96 -12.79 8.75 -4.41
C THR A 96 -14.24 8.92 -3.98
N LYS A 97 -14.50 9.84 -3.05
CA LYS A 97 -15.84 10.13 -2.54
C LYS A 97 -16.59 11.10 -3.44
N SER A 98 -15.86 11.95 -4.15
CA SER A 98 -16.42 12.95 -5.07
C SER A 98 -15.47 13.21 -6.24
N LYS A 99 -15.90 14.03 -7.19
CA LYS A 99 -15.06 14.52 -8.30
C LYS A 99 -13.98 15.52 -7.85
N GLU A 100 -14.07 16.02 -6.63
CA GLU A 100 -13.18 17.07 -6.07
C GLU A 100 -11.96 16.47 -5.37
N ASN A 101 -11.67 15.18 -5.57
CA ASN A 101 -10.53 14.53 -4.94
C ASN A 101 -9.21 15.23 -5.31
N LYS A 102 -8.39 15.45 -4.30
CA LYS A 102 -7.05 16.04 -4.48
C LYS A 102 -6.11 15.03 -5.14
N TRP A 103 -5.43 15.45 -6.20
CA TRP A 103 -4.45 14.63 -6.89
C TRP A 103 -3.28 15.48 -7.37
N TYR A 104 -2.07 15.16 -6.93
CA TYR A 104 -0.88 15.99 -7.09
C TYR A 104 0.09 15.38 -8.09
N LYS A 105 -0.20 15.59 -9.39
CA LYS A 105 0.58 15.06 -10.50
C LYS A 105 2.06 15.44 -10.39
N GLU A 106 2.35 16.66 -10.01
CA GLU A 106 3.69 17.24 -9.93
C GLU A 106 4.60 16.50 -8.95
N GLN A 107 4.05 15.89 -7.89
CA GLN A 107 4.80 15.12 -6.90
C GLN A 107 5.18 13.71 -7.38
N VAL A 108 4.51 13.19 -8.41
CA VAL A 108 4.68 11.79 -8.87
C VAL A 108 4.94 11.68 -10.35
N ALA A 109 5.02 12.81 -11.08
CA ALA A 109 5.26 12.82 -12.51
C ALA A 109 6.56 12.12 -12.87
N GLU A 110 6.52 11.38 -13.97
CA GLU A 110 7.69 10.71 -14.54
C GLU A 110 8.15 11.45 -15.82
N PRO A 111 9.43 11.40 -16.14
CA PRO A 111 9.92 11.98 -17.40
C PRO A 111 9.15 11.43 -18.60
N TYR A 112 8.93 12.26 -19.60
CA TYR A 112 8.39 11.80 -20.87
C TYR A 112 9.37 10.83 -21.55
N LYS A 113 8.86 9.72 -22.07
CA LYS A 113 9.69 8.70 -22.77
C LYS A 113 10.27 9.21 -24.08
N ASN A 114 9.56 10.12 -24.77
CA ASN A 114 9.99 10.69 -26.03
C ASN A 114 9.93 12.23 -25.98
N PRO A 115 10.90 12.89 -25.30
CA PRO A 115 10.88 14.35 -25.11
C PRO A 115 11.08 15.14 -26.43
N THR A 116 11.46 14.47 -27.52
CA THR A 116 11.63 15.09 -28.84
C THR A 116 10.35 15.18 -29.67
N ASP A 117 9.28 14.46 -29.27
CA ASP A 117 7.97 14.56 -29.90
C ASP A 117 7.44 16.00 -29.82
N LYS A 118 6.87 16.50 -30.93
CA LYS A 118 6.40 17.88 -31.05
C LYS A 118 5.37 18.25 -29.99
N ARG A 119 4.41 17.36 -29.69
CA ARG A 119 3.36 17.59 -28.67
C ARG A 119 3.96 17.62 -27.28
N ILE A 120 4.93 16.74 -27.01
CA ILE A 120 5.61 16.66 -25.72
C ILE A 120 6.46 17.93 -25.50
N LYS A 121 7.19 18.40 -26.52
CA LYS A 121 7.91 19.67 -26.47
C LYS A 121 6.97 20.82 -26.11
N GLN A 122 5.80 20.88 -26.76
CA GLN A 122 4.80 21.90 -26.46
C GLN A 122 4.28 21.80 -25.03
N ASN A 123 4.01 20.58 -24.53
CA ASN A 123 3.59 20.39 -23.15
C ASN A 123 4.66 20.85 -22.14
N ILE A 124 5.92 20.52 -22.40
CA ILE A 124 7.05 20.96 -21.57
C ILE A 124 7.17 22.49 -21.60
N ALA A 125 7.08 23.10 -22.77
CA ALA A 125 7.10 24.56 -22.92
C ALA A 125 5.94 25.25 -22.17
N ASN A 126 4.80 24.58 -22.06
CA ASN A 126 3.63 25.03 -21.30
C ASN A 126 3.74 24.69 -19.79
N GLY A 127 4.92 24.33 -19.29
CA GLY A 127 5.16 24.08 -17.86
C GLY A 127 4.80 22.67 -17.36
N SER A 128 4.61 21.69 -18.24
CA SER A 128 4.36 20.31 -17.78
C SER A 128 5.57 19.72 -17.10
N CYS A 129 5.37 19.22 -15.87
CA CYS A 129 6.40 18.55 -15.06
C CYS A 129 6.73 17.11 -15.52
N GLY A 130 5.98 16.57 -16.49
CA GLY A 130 6.14 15.20 -16.96
C GLY A 130 4.79 14.51 -17.22
N ARG A 131 4.84 13.19 -17.43
CA ARG A 131 3.66 12.33 -17.61
C ARG A 131 3.19 11.73 -16.29
N MET A 132 1.91 11.39 -16.20
CA MET A 132 1.41 10.54 -15.12
C MET A 132 2.06 9.15 -15.19
N PRO A 133 2.39 8.52 -14.06
CA PRO A 133 2.73 7.10 -14.01
C PRO A 133 1.63 6.24 -14.64
N TYR A 134 2.01 5.06 -15.11
CA TYR A 134 1.02 4.08 -15.59
C TYR A 134 0.27 3.44 -14.40
N SER A 135 -0.85 2.80 -14.70
CA SER A 135 -1.66 2.06 -13.72
C SER A 135 -1.00 0.77 -13.18
N TRP A 136 0.20 0.44 -13.65
CA TRP A 136 1.02 -0.62 -13.08
C TRP A 136 2.24 -0.01 -12.39
N LEU A 137 2.52 -0.48 -11.17
CA LEU A 137 3.58 0.02 -10.32
C LEU A 137 4.53 -1.14 -10.04
N TYR A 138 5.80 -1.01 -10.46
CA TYR A 138 6.80 -2.05 -10.25
C TYR A 138 7.65 -1.72 -9.03
N TYR A 139 7.48 -2.51 -7.97
CA TYR A 139 8.27 -2.44 -6.74
C TYR A 139 8.46 -3.84 -6.17
N ASP A 140 9.70 -4.25 -5.97
CA ASP A 140 10.00 -5.55 -5.38
C ASP A 140 9.43 -5.69 -3.97
N LEU A 141 9.06 -6.92 -3.61
CA LEU A 141 8.67 -7.26 -2.23
C LEU A 141 9.84 -7.02 -1.27
N VAL A 142 9.53 -6.63 -0.05
CA VAL A 142 10.54 -6.55 1.02
C VAL A 142 10.97 -7.96 1.40
N LYS A 143 12.09 -8.39 0.80
CA LYS A 143 12.65 -9.73 1.01
C LYS A 143 13.23 -9.87 2.41
N ASN A 144 13.29 -11.09 2.90
CA ASN A 144 13.83 -11.39 4.23
C ASN A 144 15.29 -10.91 4.42
N VAL A 145 16.07 -10.86 3.35
CA VAL A 145 17.46 -10.37 3.34
C VAL A 145 17.58 -8.84 3.25
N SER A 146 16.47 -8.13 3.12
CA SER A 146 16.47 -6.66 3.06
C SER A 146 16.83 -6.06 4.41
N LYS A 147 17.61 -4.95 4.39
CA LYS A 147 17.87 -4.14 5.59
C LYS A 147 16.59 -3.55 6.20
N ASP A 148 15.55 -3.35 5.38
CA ASP A 148 14.25 -2.81 5.77
C ASP A 148 13.29 -3.89 6.31
N LYS A 149 13.72 -5.16 6.36
CA LYS A 149 12.88 -6.25 6.81
C LYS A 149 12.81 -6.30 8.34
N THR A 150 11.58 -6.14 8.83
CA THR A 150 11.23 -6.33 10.25
C THR A 150 10.76 -7.76 10.52
N MET A 151 10.45 -8.04 11.78
CA MET A 151 9.80 -9.28 12.20
C MET A 151 8.37 -9.45 11.63
N HIS A 152 7.76 -8.41 11.06
CA HIS A 152 6.43 -8.49 10.46
C HIS A 152 6.43 -9.33 9.17
N SER A 153 5.47 -10.24 9.03
CA SER A 153 5.44 -11.24 7.96
C SER A 153 5.25 -10.63 6.57
N CYS A 154 4.44 -9.58 6.47
CA CYS A 154 4.12 -8.92 5.21
C CYS A 154 4.38 -7.41 5.34
N GLN A 155 5.21 -6.87 4.46
CA GLN A 155 5.54 -5.44 4.44
C GLN A 155 5.34 -4.90 3.03
N ILE A 156 4.74 -3.72 2.93
CA ILE A 156 4.67 -2.97 1.68
C ILE A 156 6.00 -2.24 1.45
N PRO A 157 6.51 -2.21 0.21
CA PRO A 157 7.71 -1.46 -0.12
C PRO A 157 7.54 0.04 0.16
N LYS A 158 8.54 0.65 0.82
CA LYS A 158 8.55 2.07 1.16
C LYS A 158 8.23 2.97 -0.03
N LYS A 159 8.84 2.71 -1.19
CA LYS A 159 8.64 3.52 -2.41
C LYS A 159 7.22 3.42 -3.01
N LEU A 160 6.53 2.29 -2.81
CA LEU A 160 5.12 2.18 -3.22
C LEU A 160 4.25 3.07 -2.34
N VAL A 161 4.42 2.99 -1.02
CA VAL A 161 3.71 3.83 -0.05
C VAL A 161 3.98 5.31 -0.31
N GLU A 162 5.25 5.69 -0.47
CA GLU A 162 5.66 7.05 -0.80
C GLU A 162 4.92 7.58 -2.03
N LYS A 163 4.86 6.79 -3.11
CA LYS A 163 4.18 7.20 -4.35
C LYS A 163 2.69 7.45 -4.14
N LEU A 164 2.00 6.59 -3.39
CA LEU A 164 0.56 6.76 -3.09
C LEU A 164 0.31 7.99 -2.21
N ILE A 165 1.13 8.21 -1.19
CA ILE A 165 1.03 9.38 -0.30
C ILE A 165 1.28 10.67 -1.09
N LEU A 166 2.35 10.74 -1.87
CA LEU A 166 2.70 11.92 -2.67
C LEU A 166 1.62 12.25 -3.70
N ALA A 167 1.04 11.25 -4.36
CA ALA A 167 -0.01 11.46 -5.34
C ALA A 167 -1.28 12.07 -4.75
N SER A 168 -1.60 11.78 -3.49
CA SER A 168 -2.93 12.01 -2.89
C SER A 168 -2.95 13.01 -1.73
N THR A 169 -1.79 13.49 -1.27
CA THR A 169 -1.70 14.36 -0.09
C THR A 169 -0.65 15.46 -0.24
N GLN A 170 -0.78 16.50 0.60
CA GLN A 170 0.22 17.55 0.82
C GLN A 170 0.78 17.46 2.25
N PRO A 171 1.91 18.13 2.58
CA PRO A 171 2.36 18.30 3.96
C PRO A 171 1.23 18.80 4.86
N ASN A 172 1.17 18.29 6.09
CA ASN A 172 0.13 18.52 7.10
C ASN A 172 -1.25 17.88 6.82
N ASP A 173 -1.47 17.23 5.69
CA ASP A 173 -2.65 16.36 5.52
C ASP A 173 -2.58 15.19 6.50
N THR A 174 -3.76 14.67 6.89
CA THR A 174 -3.86 13.53 7.82
C THR A 174 -4.18 12.25 7.05
N ILE A 175 -3.40 11.20 7.31
CA ILE A 175 -3.56 9.87 6.72
C ILE A 175 -4.11 8.92 7.79
N LEU A 176 -5.20 8.22 7.49
CA LEU A 176 -5.71 7.14 8.32
C LEU A 176 -5.13 5.80 7.85
N ILE A 177 -4.50 5.08 8.76
CA ILE A 177 -3.85 3.78 8.52
C ILE A 177 -4.50 2.77 9.46
N HIS A 178 -5.43 1.95 8.95
CA HIS A 178 -6.20 1.03 9.78
C HIS A 178 -5.37 -0.11 10.38
N PHE A 179 -4.27 -0.49 9.73
CA PHE A 179 -3.42 -1.61 10.13
C PHE A 179 -1.97 -1.15 10.15
N GLY A 180 -1.46 -0.83 11.35
CA GLY A 180 -0.11 -0.30 11.53
C GLY A 180 0.99 -1.26 11.09
N GLY A 181 0.83 -2.55 11.37
CA GLY A 181 1.71 -3.62 10.95
C GLY A 181 3.18 -3.37 11.29
N SER A 182 4.01 -3.28 10.27
CA SER A 182 5.44 -2.94 10.45
C SER A 182 5.71 -1.45 10.66
N GLY A 183 4.70 -0.60 10.59
CA GLY A 183 4.82 0.86 10.64
C GLY A 183 5.33 1.51 9.35
N GLY A 184 5.34 0.79 8.24
CA GLY A 184 5.88 1.30 6.96
C GLY A 184 5.20 2.58 6.51
N GLU A 185 3.87 2.58 6.47
CA GLU A 185 3.02 3.71 6.08
C GLU A 185 3.12 4.87 7.08
N ILE A 186 3.21 4.55 8.37
CA ILE A 186 3.33 5.53 9.46
C ILE A 186 4.63 6.31 9.34
N ILE A 187 5.75 5.59 9.19
CA ILE A 187 7.08 6.19 9.03
C ILE A 187 7.13 7.03 7.76
N GLN A 188 6.56 6.52 6.66
CA GLN A 188 6.55 7.25 5.41
C GLN A 188 5.70 8.53 5.48
N ALA A 189 4.55 8.49 6.16
CA ALA A 189 3.73 9.68 6.41
C ALA A 189 4.52 10.73 7.20
N LYS A 190 5.20 10.33 8.28
CA LYS A 190 6.04 11.22 9.10
C LYS A 190 7.20 11.82 8.30
N GLU A 191 7.96 11.01 7.56
CA GLU A 191 9.08 11.47 6.75
C GLU A 191 8.67 12.50 5.69
N LEU A 192 7.47 12.36 5.15
CA LEU A 192 6.91 13.27 4.15
C LEU A 192 6.19 14.49 4.78
N GLY A 193 6.20 14.65 6.09
CA GLY A 193 5.55 15.77 6.78
C GLY A 193 4.02 15.68 6.83
N ARG A 194 3.44 14.47 6.73
CA ARG A 194 2.01 14.23 6.90
C ARG A 194 1.70 13.83 8.33
N ASN A 195 0.53 14.23 8.81
CA ASN A 195 -0.03 13.69 10.04
C ASN A 195 -0.59 12.28 9.78
N PHE A 196 -0.68 11.48 10.83
CA PHE A 196 -1.28 10.14 10.73
C PHE A 196 -2.10 9.79 11.96
N ILE A 197 -3.09 8.94 11.74
CA ILE A 197 -3.84 8.21 12.77
C ILE A 197 -3.72 6.73 12.39
N SER A 198 -3.29 5.90 13.33
CA SER A 198 -3.13 4.48 13.05
C SER A 198 -3.64 3.62 14.20
N ALA A 199 -4.06 2.41 13.85
CA ALA A 199 -4.39 1.35 14.78
C ALA A 199 -3.54 0.11 14.50
N GLU A 200 -3.19 -0.61 15.57
CA GLU A 200 -2.52 -1.91 15.51
C GLU A 200 -3.01 -2.76 16.67
N LEU A 201 -3.33 -4.01 16.38
CA LEU A 201 -3.89 -4.94 17.36
C LEU A 201 -2.82 -5.66 18.19
N ASP A 202 -1.68 -5.96 17.59
CA ASP A 202 -0.61 -6.71 18.24
C ASP A 202 0.37 -5.76 18.94
N SER A 203 0.49 -5.89 20.27
CA SER A 203 1.35 -5.02 21.09
C SER A 203 2.82 -5.05 20.65
N LYS A 204 3.33 -6.18 20.14
CA LYS A 204 4.72 -6.26 19.66
C LYS A 204 4.93 -5.43 18.40
N TYR A 205 3.89 -5.31 17.55
CA TYR A 205 3.96 -4.43 16.39
C TYR A 205 3.78 -2.97 16.80
N VAL A 206 2.99 -2.69 17.85
CA VAL A 206 2.95 -1.34 18.45
C VAL A 206 4.33 -0.94 18.95
N ASP A 207 5.03 -1.84 19.66
CA ASP A 207 6.40 -1.59 20.14
C ASP A 207 7.38 -1.35 18.99
N LEU A 208 7.29 -2.15 17.91
CA LEU A 208 8.06 -1.95 16.69
C LEU A 208 7.79 -0.58 16.05
N ILE A 209 6.53 -0.17 15.95
CA ILE A 209 6.15 1.14 15.40
C ILE A 209 6.75 2.27 16.24
N ASN A 210 6.61 2.19 17.55
CA ASN A 210 7.15 3.19 18.49
C ASN A 210 8.68 3.26 18.42
N ASP A 211 9.37 2.12 18.37
CA ASP A 211 10.81 2.07 18.18
C ASP A 211 11.24 2.80 16.90
N ARG A 212 10.59 2.51 15.78
CA ARG A 212 10.85 3.16 14.48
C ARG A 212 10.56 4.66 14.51
N LEU A 213 9.48 5.08 15.16
CA LEU A 213 9.13 6.50 15.29
C LEU A 213 10.19 7.28 16.08
N ASN A 214 10.77 6.66 17.12
CA ASN A 214 11.81 7.25 17.96
C ASN A 214 13.19 7.23 17.31
N ASN A 215 13.45 6.29 16.41
CA ASN A 215 14.73 6.05 15.75
C ASN A 215 14.77 6.54 14.28
N ASN A 216 14.00 7.58 13.93
CA ASN A 216 13.94 8.15 12.57
C ASN A 216 13.68 7.09 11.48
N GLY A 217 12.78 6.15 11.75
CA GLY A 217 12.38 5.09 10.84
C GLY A 217 13.29 3.88 10.81
N GLN A 218 14.43 3.91 11.51
CA GLN A 218 15.34 2.77 11.62
C GLN A 218 14.72 1.66 12.48
N ILE A 219 15.16 0.44 12.24
CA ILE A 219 14.67 -0.76 12.94
C ILE A 219 15.68 -1.16 14.01
N GLY A 220 15.28 -1.16 15.27
CA GLY A 220 16.09 -1.70 16.37
C GLY A 220 16.41 -3.19 16.18
N GLU A 221 17.58 -3.63 16.64
CA GLU A 221 18.06 -5.00 16.45
C GLU A 221 17.08 -6.06 16.97
N GLN A 222 16.34 -5.76 18.06
CA GLN A 222 15.33 -6.65 18.65
C GLN A 222 14.14 -6.91 17.71
N PHE A 223 13.88 -6.02 16.74
CA PHE A 223 12.76 -6.12 15.79
C PHE A 223 13.18 -6.58 14.39
N LYS A 224 14.47 -6.80 14.17
CA LYS A 224 14.95 -7.38 12.90
C LYS A 224 14.62 -8.85 12.84
N LEU A 225 14.36 -9.35 11.62
CA LEU A 225 14.18 -10.78 11.41
C LEU A 225 15.52 -11.48 11.66
N LYS A 226 15.58 -12.29 12.74
CA LYS A 226 16.75 -13.12 13.03
C LYS A 226 16.67 -14.40 12.22
N PHE A 227 17.57 -14.60 11.27
CA PHE A 227 17.79 -15.90 10.66
C PHE A 227 18.61 -16.75 11.62
N ASN A 228 18.02 -17.80 12.16
CA ASN A 228 18.82 -18.87 12.74
C ASN A 228 19.63 -19.51 11.60
N LYS A 229 20.93 -19.31 11.57
CA LYS A 229 21.88 -20.07 10.76
C LYS A 229 21.97 -21.51 11.29
N GLN A 230 20.88 -22.24 11.29
CA GLN A 230 20.88 -23.66 11.61
C GLN A 230 19.92 -24.38 10.66
N SER A 231 20.43 -24.72 9.50
CA SER A 231 20.11 -25.91 8.70
C SER A 231 21.04 -25.95 7.47
N GLU A 232 22.35 -25.97 7.74
CA GLU A 232 23.27 -26.65 6.85
C GLU A 232 23.62 -27.95 7.57
N LEU A 233 22.90 -29.02 7.28
CA LEU A 233 23.31 -30.42 7.30
C LEU A 233 22.37 -31.23 6.42
#